data_f355dada6e815ec5f8b05b35af73d76f
#
_entry.id   f355dada6e815ec5f8b05b35af73d76f
#
_cell.length_a   1.000
_cell.length_b   1.000
_cell.length_c   1.000
_cell.angle_alpha   90.00
_cell.angle_beta   90.00
_cell.angle_gamma   90.00
#
_symmetry.space_group_name_H-M   'P 1'
#
loop_
_entity.id
_entity.type
_entity.pdbx_description
1 polymer ?
#
loop_
_entity_poly.entity_id
_entity_poly.type
_entity_poly.pdbx_seq_one_letter_code
_entity_poly.pdbx_strand_id
1 'polypeptide(L)'
;MKKFLGLILLMLLPCSALSMWGQTGQQMKLISYNIWNGFEGDSLRRARFIEWTRKQAADIFVLTELVGFKEKDLKTLGQVCGYPYAAIVKEEGYPVGVLSKQPIEVIKKQVEGFWHGMMHVKTAGVDVIATHLSPFEWKYRLNEAQQIVDYIQANHLKDYYVAGLMGTH
;
A
#
# COMPACT_ATOMS: atom_id res chain seq x y z
N MET A 1 -30.90 17.88 -78.18
CA MET A 1 -30.58 16.73 -77.27
C MET A 1 -29.38 17.07 -76.45
N LYS A 2 -29.52 17.55 -75.19
CA LYS A 2 -28.42 17.88 -74.28
C LYS A 2 -28.28 16.77 -73.22
N LYS A 3 -27.14 16.07 -73.22
CA LYS A 3 -26.84 15.03 -72.24
C LYS A 3 -26.34 15.70 -70.97
N PHE A 4 -27.08 15.53 -69.86
CA PHE A 4 -26.60 15.91 -68.52
C PHE A 4 -25.70 14.79 -67.95
N LEU A 5 -24.47 15.08 -67.75
CA LEU A 5 -23.48 14.21 -67.07
C LEU A 5 -23.53 14.52 -65.59
N GLY A 6 -24.19 13.65 -64.81
CA GLY A 6 -24.22 13.81 -63.33
C GLY A 6 -22.90 13.35 -62.70
N LEU A 7 -22.19 14.28 -62.11
CA LEU A 7 -20.98 14.02 -61.34
C LEU A 7 -21.37 13.56 -59.92
N ILE A 8 -21.20 12.29 -59.61
CA ILE A 8 -21.39 11.75 -58.27
C ILE A 8 -20.10 12.03 -57.50
N LEU A 9 -20.12 13.02 -56.60
CA LEU A 9 -19.04 13.33 -55.67
C LEU A 9 -19.15 12.38 -54.48
N LEU A 10 -18.30 11.33 -54.47
CA LEU A 10 -18.18 10.38 -53.35
C LEU A 10 -17.42 11.06 -52.25
N MET A 11 -18.07 11.57 -51.20
CA MET A 11 -17.45 12.06 -50.00
C MET A 11 -16.86 10.88 -49.19
N LEU A 12 -15.56 10.68 -49.31
CA LEU A 12 -14.81 9.84 -48.39
C LEU A 12 -14.70 10.56 -47.06
N LEU A 13 -15.56 10.20 -46.09
CA LEU A 13 -15.37 10.59 -44.70
C LEU A 13 -14.16 9.87 -44.17
N PRO A 14 -13.16 10.57 -43.60
CA PRO A 14 -12.08 9.92 -42.88
C PRO A 14 -12.69 9.25 -41.64
N CYS A 15 -12.64 7.95 -41.61
CA CYS A 15 -12.94 7.16 -40.42
C CYS A 15 -11.83 7.53 -39.39
N SER A 16 -12.07 8.58 -38.58
CA SER A 16 -11.26 8.88 -37.42
C SER A 16 -11.42 7.69 -36.48
N ALA A 17 -10.40 6.82 -36.49
CA ALA A 17 -10.22 5.82 -35.49
C ALA A 17 -10.17 6.53 -34.14
N LEU A 18 -11.28 6.53 -33.42
CA LEU A 18 -11.29 6.80 -31.99
C LEU A 18 -10.41 5.70 -31.37
N SER A 19 -9.12 6.04 -31.19
CA SER A 19 -8.25 5.28 -30.31
C SER A 19 -8.90 5.36 -28.92
N MET A 20 -9.66 4.32 -28.58
CA MET A 20 -10.03 4.04 -27.21
C MET A 20 -8.71 3.84 -26.46
N TRP A 21 -8.24 4.89 -25.83
CA TRP A 21 -7.22 4.81 -24.80
C TRP A 21 -7.89 4.08 -23.66
N GLY A 22 -7.85 2.74 -23.72
CA GLY A 22 -8.05 1.93 -22.54
C GLY A 22 -7.02 2.41 -21.55
N GLN A 23 -7.46 3.07 -20.48
CA GLN A 23 -6.63 3.20 -19.29
C GLN A 23 -6.29 1.78 -18.86
N THR A 24 -5.11 1.32 -19.25
CA THR A 24 -4.46 0.19 -18.59
C THR A 24 -4.09 0.70 -17.23
N GLY A 25 -5.07 0.72 -16.31
CA GLY A 25 -4.80 1.00 -14.91
C GLY A 25 -3.72 0.05 -14.46
N GLN A 26 -2.53 0.59 -14.21
CA GLN A 26 -1.42 -0.21 -13.72
C GLN A 26 -1.90 -0.86 -12.42
N GLN A 27 -2.08 -2.19 -12.42
CA GLN A 27 -2.50 -2.94 -11.25
C GLN A 27 -1.41 -2.81 -10.19
N MET A 28 -1.71 -2.11 -9.09
CA MET A 28 -0.84 -2.04 -7.93
C MET A 28 -1.07 -3.25 -7.03
N LYS A 29 0.00 -3.90 -6.59
CA LYS A 29 -0.06 -5.01 -5.66
C LYS A 29 0.43 -4.57 -4.28
N LEU A 30 -0.48 -4.54 -3.31
CA LEU A 30 -0.19 -4.32 -1.90
C LEU A 30 -0.38 -5.64 -1.14
N ILE A 31 0.58 -5.98 -0.27
CA ILE A 31 0.51 -7.14 0.61
C ILE A 31 0.66 -6.68 2.06
N SER A 32 -0.26 -7.11 2.92
CA SER A 32 -0.12 -7.03 4.37
C SER A 32 0.38 -8.37 4.92
N TYR A 33 1.40 -8.34 5.78
CA TYR A 33 2.02 -9.55 6.30
C TYR A 33 2.48 -9.37 7.76
N ASN A 34 2.12 -10.30 8.62
CA ASN A 34 2.62 -10.37 9.99
C ASN A 34 3.91 -11.19 10.02
N ILE A 35 5.01 -10.57 10.46
CA ILE A 35 6.32 -11.25 10.52
C ILE A 35 6.54 -12.03 11.82
N TRP A 36 5.58 -11.98 12.73
CA TRP A 36 5.57 -12.72 14.00
C TRP A 36 6.77 -12.39 14.90
N ASN A 37 6.55 -11.48 15.85
CA ASN A 37 7.53 -11.07 16.87
C ASN A 37 8.94 -10.76 16.29
N GLY A 38 9.03 -10.03 15.16
CA GLY A 38 10.33 -9.72 14.54
C GLY A 38 11.08 -10.96 14.05
N PHE A 39 10.37 -12.00 13.58
CA PHE A 39 10.86 -13.34 13.24
C PHE A 39 11.33 -14.18 14.44
N GLU A 40 11.14 -13.74 15.68
CA GLU A 40 11.61 -14.40 16.92
C GLU A 40 13.13 -14.69 16.93
N GLY A 41 13.93 -13.89 16.19
CA GLY A 41 15.36 -14.15 16.02
C GLY A 41 15.67 -15.35 15.10
N ASP A 42 14.69 -15.99 14.48
CA ASP A 42 14.87 -17.12 13.59
C ASP A 42 15.39 -16.65 12.22
N SER A 43 16.67 -16.90 11.97
CA SER A 43 17.34 -16.54 10.72
C SER A 43 16.80 -17.28 9.49
N LEU A 44 16.32 -18.52 9.64
CA LEU A 44 15.72 -19.31 8.56
C LEU A 44 14.35 -18.76 8.17
N ARG A 45 13.52 -18.40 9.15
CA ARG A 45 12.23 -17.73 8.91
C ARG A 45 12.45 -16.41 8.15
N ARG A 46 13.42 -15.62 8.61
CA ARG A 46 13.79 -14.36 7.94
C ARG A 46 14.27 -14.60 6.50
N ALA A 47 15.12 -15.59 6.26
CA ALA A 47 15.60 -15.91 4.93
C ALA A 47 14.47 -16.36 3.99
N ARG A 48 13.54 -17.21 4.46
CA ARG A 48 12.35 -17.64 3.72
C ARG A 48 11.42 -16.46 3.40
N PHE A 49 11.24 -15.54 4.35
CA PHE A 49 10.48 -14.31 4.13
C PHE A 49 11.10 -13.46 3.02
N ILE A 50 12.42 -13.25 3.04
CA ILE A 50 13.14 -12.47 2.01
C ILE A 50 12.93 -13.10 0.63
N GLU A 51 13.12 -14.41 0.51
CA GLU A 51 12.93 -15.14 -0.76
C GLU A 51 11.48 -15.05 -1.24
N TRP A 52 10.52 -15.26 -0.35
CA TRP A 52 9.09 -15.16 -0.66
C TRP A 52 8.70 -13.75 -1.09
N THR A 53 9.15 -12.73 -0.36
CA THR A 53 8.85 -11.31 -0.65
C THR A 53 9.32 -10.93 -2.05
N ARG A 54 10.51 -11.34 -2.45
CA ARG A 54 11.05 -11.11 -3.81
C ARG A 54 10.17 -11.75 -4.89
N LYS A 55 9.67 -12.97 -4.64
CA LYS A 55 8.78 -13.70 -5.58
C LYS A 55 7.40 -13.06 -5.70
N GLN A 56 6.93 -12.37 -4.67
CA GLN A 56 5.62 -11.71 -4.72
C GLN A 56 5.57 -10.55 -5.70
N ALA A 57 6.69 -9.90 -5.97
CA ALA A 57 6.81 -8.74 -6.85
C ALA A 57 5.81 -7.60 -6.53
N ALA A 58 5.33 -7.54 -5.27
CA ALA A 58 4.40 -6.51 -4.82
C ALA A 58 5.04 -5.12 -4.92
N ASP A 59 4.24 -4.08 -5.01
CA ASP A 59 4.71 -2.69 -5.04
C ASP A 59 4.91 -2.16 -3.64
N ILE A 60 4.03 -2.60 -2.71
CA ILE A 60 4.00 -2.17 -1.32
C ILE A 60 3.83 -3.39 -0.41
N PHE A 61 4.58 -3.44 0.69
CA PHE A 61 4.32 -4.31 1.83
C PHE A 61 3.99 -3.49 3.08
N VAL A 62 2.94 -3.88 3.78
CA VAL A 62 2.67 -3.45 5.15
C VAL A 62 3.01 -4.61 6.07
N LEU A 63 3.99 -4.39 6.95
CA LEU A 63 4.50 -5.39 7.87
C LEU A 63 4.04 -5.07 9.29
N THR A 64 3.55 -6.08 10.00
CA THR A 64 3.18 -5.96 11.42
C THR A 64 4.08 -6.83 12.30
N GLU A 65 4.10 -6.52 13.60
CA GLU A 65 4.93 -7.18 14.60
C GLU A 65 6.44 -7.06 14.34
N LEU A 66 6.88 -5.89 13.95
CA LEU A 66 8.31 -5.56 13.77
C LEU A 66 9.05 -5.42 15.12
N VAL A 67 8.86 -6.39 16.03
CA VAL A 67 9.47 -6.38 17.36
C VAL A 67 10.99 -6.35 17.25
N GLY A 68 11.62 -5.41 17.96
CA GLY A 68 13.07 -5.24 17.95
C GLY A 68 13.66 -4.54 16.72
N PHE A 69 12.80 -4.17 15.75
CA PHE A 69 13.26 -3.40 14.59
C PHE A 69 13.31 -1.91 14.89
N LYS A 70 14.41 -1.30 14.50
CA LYS A 70 14.53 0.14 14.32
C LYS A 70 14.31 0.50 12.84
N GLU A 71 14.16 1.79 12.57
CA GLU A 71 13.97 2.24 11.17
C GLU A 71 15.12 1.78 10.25
N LYS A 72 16.37 1.81 10.73
CA LYS A 72 17.53 1.31 9.99
C LYS A 72 17.46 -0.18 9.67
N ASP A 73 16.91 -0.98 10.60
CA ASP A 73 16.81 -2.44 10.42
C ASP A 73 15.73 -2.78 9.40
N LEU A 74 14.62 -2.03 9.41
CA LEU A 74 13.58 -2.15 8.40
C LEU A 74 14.07 -1.71 7.01
N LYS A 75 14.84 -0.61 6.93
CA LYS A 75 15.49 -0.18 5.67
C LYS A 75 16.42 -1.28 5.13
N THR A 76 17.24 -1.88 6.00
CA THR A 76 18.14 -2.98 5.60
C THR A 76 17.35 -4.21 5.10
N LEU A 77 16.28 -4.60 5.82
CA LEU A 77 15.39 -5.68 5.38
C LEU A 77 14.74 -5.34 4.03
N GLY A 78 14.25 -4.12 3.87
CA GLY A 78 13.66 -3.64 2.63
C GLY A 78 14.64 -3.76 1.46
N GLN A 79 15.86 -3.28 1.61
CA GLN A 79 16.89 -3.35 0.57
C GLN A 79 17.15 -4.77 0.11
N VAL A 80 17.35 -5.73 1.04
CA VAL A 80 17.56 -7.13 0.66
C VAL A 80 16.32 -7.79 0.06
N CYS A 81 15.12 -7.29 0.34
CA CYS A 81 13.88 -7.74 -0.28
C CYS A 81 13.61 -7.08 -1.65
N GLY A 82 14.38 -6.05 -2.06
CA GLY A 82 14.17 -5.31 -3.29
C GLY A 82 13.25 -4.09 -3.13
N TYR A 83 13.10 -3.57 -1.91
CA TYR A 83 12.30 -2.38 -1.56
C TYR A 83 13.24 -1.30 -0.99
N PRO A 84 13.66 -0.32 -1.79
CA PRO A 84 14.62 0.70 -1.36
C PRO A 84 14.05 1.70 -0.33
N TYR A 85 12.73 1.78 -0.22
CA TYR A 85 12.07 2.73 0.67
C TYR A 85 11.35 1.99 1.80
N ALA A 86 11.53 2.49 3.03
CA ALA A 86 10.94 1.93 4.23
C ALA A 86 10.59 3.02 5.23
N ALA A 87 9.50 2.83 5.97
CA ALA A 87 9.09 3.65 7.10
C ALA A 87 8.51 2.77 8.21
N ILE A 88 8.73 3.15 9.47
CA ILE A 88 8.20 2.45 10.65
C ILE A 88 7.45 3.46 11.53
N VAL A 89 6.36 3.03 12.16
CA VAL A 89 5.54 3.93 12.98
C VAL A 89 6.25 4.34 14.27
N LYS A 90 6.87 3.38 14.95
CA LYS A 90 7.64 3.53 16.19
C LYS A 90 8.70 2.43 16.27
N GLU A 91 9.61 2.46 17.23
CA GLU A 91 10.69 1.49 17.35
C GLU A 91 10.53 0.53 18.54
N GLU A 92 9.45 0.69 19.32
CA GLU A 92 9.20 -0.08 20.52
C GLU A 92 7.91 -0.90 20.45
N GLY A 93 7.87 -2.01 21.21
CA GLY A 93 6.73 -2.92 21.27
C GLY A 93 6.51 -3.69 19.95
N TYR A 94 5.30 -3.61 19.40
CA TYR A 94 4.88 -4.31 18.18
C TYR A 94 4.62 -3.31 17.04
N PRO A 95 5.65 -2.69 16.47
CA PRO A 95 5.47 -1.66 15.48
C PRO A 95 4.98 -2.20 14.14
N VAL A 96 4.40 -1.26 13.37
CA VAL A 96 3.99 -1.46 11.98
C VAL A 96 4.95 -0.70 11.08
N GLY A 97 5.28 -1.27 9.93
CA GLY A 97 6.14 -0.64 8.93
C GLY A 97 5.63 -0.83 7.52
N VAL A 98 6.15 0.01 6.64
CA VAL A 98 5.86 -0.03 5.20
C VAL A 98 7.17 -0.17 4.43
N LEU A 99 7.19 -1.08 3.48
CA LEU A 99 8.22 -1.18 2.45
C LEU A 99 7.60 -0.81 1.10
N SER A 100 8.32 -0.06 0.27
CA SER A 100 7.85 0.32 -1.06
C SER A 100 8.98 0.30 -2.08
N LYS A 101 8.62 0.02 -3.34
CA LYS A 101 9.50 0.20 -4.50
C LYS A 101 9.63 1.67 -4.91
N GLN A 102 8.67 2.51 -4.50
CA GLN A 102 8.61 3.95 -4.80
C GLN A 102 8.89 4.77 -3.53
N PRO A 103 9.31 6.04 -3.66
CA PRO A 103 9.50 6.92 -2.52
C PRO A 103 8.30 6.93 -1.58
N ILE A 104 8.60 6.95 -0.26
CA ILE A 104 7.59 7.02 0.79
C ILE A 104 7.61 8.43 1.37
N GLU A 105 6.48 9.12 1.31
CA GLU A 105 6.20 10.33 2.06
C GLU A 105 5.42 9.95 3.32
N VAL A 106 5.98 10.20 4.50
CA VAL A 106 5.30 9.96 5.78
C VAL A 106 4.45 11.18 6.11
N ILE A 107 3.14 11.04 6.03
CA ILE A 107 2.17 12.11 6.31
C ILE A 107 1.91 12.21 7.81
N LYS A 108 1.71 11.06 8.48
CA LYS A 108 1.43 11.02 9.91
C LYS A 108 1.92 9.72 10.55
N LYS A 109 2.45 9.84 11.76
CA LYS A 109 2.62 8.73 12.70
C LYS A 109 1.80 9.05 13.93
N GLN A 110 0.92 8.15 14.35
CA GLN A 110 0.08 8.29 15.54
C GLN A 110 0.22 7.06 16.41
N VAL A 111 0.75 7.26 17.60
CA VAL A 111 0.90 6.20 18.62
C VAL A 111 -0.18 6.35 19.69
N GLU A 112 -0.47 7.58 20.10
CA GLU A 112 -1.51 7.88 21.09
C GLU A 112 -2.88 7.43 20.59
N GLY A 113 -3.62 6.73 21.45
CA GLY A 113 -4.93 6.17 21.13
C GLY A 113 -4.90 4.86 20.34
N PHE A 114 -3.69 4.35 20.01
CA PHE A 114 -3.48 3.07 19.33
C PHE A 114 -2.56 2.16 20.14
N TRP A 115 -2.87 0.88 20.19
CA TRP A 115 -2.02 -0.09 20.88
C TRP A 115 -0.66 -0.26 20.19
N HIS A 116 -0.69 -0.43 18.88
CA HIS A 116 0.53 -0.64 18.09
C HIS A 116 0.91 0.55 17.20
N GLY A 117 0.02 1.52 17.06
CA GLY A 117 0.19 2.70 16.25
C GLY A 117 -0.49 2.63 14.89
N MET A 118 -0.69 3.79 14.31
CA MET A 118 -1.18 4.02 12.96
C MET A 118 -0.17 4.91 12.22
N MET A 119 0.12 4.60 10.97
CA MET A 119 0.96 5.42 10.11
C MET A 119 0.26 5.66 8.78
N HIS A 120 0.13 6.94 8.39
CA HIS A 120 -0.31 7.34 7.06
C HIS A 120 0.91 7.68 6.23
N VAL A 121 1.06 7.00 5.11
CA VAL A 121 2.11 7.28 4.12
C VAL A 121 1.51 7.43 2.73
N LYS A 122 2.18 8.21 1.88
CA LYS A 122 1.90 8.29 0.45
C LYS A 122 3.04 7.65 -0.32
N THR A 123 2.71 6.69 -1.19
CA THR A 123 3.70 5.98 -2.02
C THR A 123 3.02 5.35 -3.23
N ALA A 124 3.71 5.19 -4.34
CA ALA A 124 3.19 4.60 -5.58
C ALA A 124 1.85 5.25 -6.05
N GLY A 125 1.66 6.54 -5.76
CA GLY A 125 0.48 7.29 -6.18
C GLY A 125 -0.78 7.10 -5.32
N VAL A 126 -0.69 6.34 -4.20
CA VAL A 126 -1.81 6.06 -3.30
C VAL A 126 -1.50 6.43 -1.86
N ASP A 127 -2.54 6.66 -1.09
CA ASP A 127 -2.48 6.82 0.36
C ASP A 127 -2.60 5.44 1.05
N VAL A 128 -1.68 5.13 1.97
CA VAL A 128 -1.68 3.87 2.73
C VAL A 128 -1.74 4.17 4.22
N ILE A 129 -2.77 3.69 4.88
CA ILE A 129 -2.89 3.71 6.34
C ILE A 129 -2.48 2.34 6.85
N ALA A 130 -1.28 2.28 7.40
CA ALA A 130 -0.71 1.06 7.98
C ALA A 130 -1.00 1.03 9.48
N THR A 131 -1.57 -0.07 9.97
CA THR A 131 -1.93 -0.25 11.37
C THR A 131 -1.86 -1.71 11.79
N HIS A 132 -1.84 -1.93 13.10
CA HIS A 132 -2.09 -3.22 13.72
C HIS A 132 -3.00 -2.97 14.91
N LEU A 133 -4.27 -3.37 14.79
CA LEU A 133 -5.25 -3.10 15.83
C LEU A 133 -4.96 -3.92 17.08
N SER A 134 -5.46 -3.44 18.22
CA SER A 134 -5.28 -4.08 19.52
C SER A 134 -5.65 -5.58 19.48
N PRO A 135 -4.80 -6.48 20.00
CA PRO A 135 -5.11 -7.90 20.08
C PRO A 135 -6.08 -8.24 21.22
N PHE A 136 -6.39 -7.28 22.08
CA PHE A 136 -7.21 -7.46 23.27
C PHE A 136 -8.71 -7.36 22.99
N GLU A 137 -9.47 -6.74 23.88
CA GLU A 137 -10.90 -6.65 23.77
C GLU A 137 -11.36 -5.95 22.49
N TRP A 138 -12.48 -6.37 21.93
CA TRP A 138 -13.08 -5.82 20.73
C TRP A 138 -13.35 -4.30 20.81
N LYS A 139 -13.62 -3.78 22.03
CA LYS A 139 -13.84 -2.34 22.27
C LYS A 139 -12.62 -1.50 21.90
N TYR A 140 -11.42 -1.96 22.20
CA TYR A 140 -10.19 -1.25 21.80
C TYR A 140 -10.05 -1.21 20.28
N ARG A 141 -10.27 -2.35 19.63
CA ARG A 141 -10.24 -2.41 18.15
C ARG A 141 -11.28 -1.52 17.50
N LEU A 142 -12.49 -1.47 18.05
CA LEU A 142 -13.56 -0.61 17.55
C LEU A 142 -13.18 0.87 17.68
N ASN A 143 -12.60 1.27 18.82
CA ASN A 143 -12.16 2.65 19.03
C ASN A 143 -11.02 3.02 18.07
N GLU A 144 -10.02 2.15 17.89
CA GLU A 144 -8.92 2.36 16.93
C GLU A 144 -9.45 2.44 15.49
N ALA A 145 -10.36 1.55 15.10
CA ALA A 145 -10.99 1.58 13.78
C ALA A 145 -11.80 2.87 13.57
N GLN A 146 -12.54 3.33 14.58
CA GLN A 146 -13.28 4.60 14.49
C GLN A 146 -12.34 5.79 14.30
N GLN A 147 -11.22 5.84 15.03
CA GLN A 147 -10.22 6.89 14.84
C GLN A 147 -9.63 6.90 13.41
N ILE A 148 -9.45 5.72 12.80
CA ILE A 148 -9.00 5.62 11.41
C ILE A 148 -10.07 6.18 10.46
N VAL A 149 -11.34 5.82 10.65
CA VAL A 149 -12.46 6.33 9.84
C VAL A 149 -12.54 7.85 9.95
N ASP A 150 -12.51 8.38 11.17
CA ASP A 150 -12.58 9.82 11.43
C ASP A 150 -11.39 10.55 10.75
N TYR A 151 -10.19 9.95 10.82
CA TYR A 151 -9.00 10.49 10.19
C TYR A 151 -9.15 10.53 8.65
N ILE A 152 -9.64 9.46 8.04
CA ILE A 152 -9.88 9.38 6.58
C ILE A 152 -10.88 10.46 6.15
N GLN A 153 -11.97 10.61 6.88
CA GLN A 153 -13.00 11.60 6.59
C GLN A 153 -12.48 13.03 6.74
N ALA A 154 -11.78 13.32 7.84
CA ALA A 154 -11.22 14.65 8.12
C ALA A 154 -10.18 15.10 7.09
N ASN A 155 -9.44 14.15 6.49
CA ASN A 155 -8.42 14.42 5.49
C ASN A 155 -8.93 14.24 4.04
N HIS A 156 -10.22 13.94 3.85
CA HIS A 156 -10.86 13.75 2.54
C HIS A 156 -10.12 12.75 1.62
N LEU A 157 -9.56 11.68 2.21
CA LEU A 157 -8.83 10.67 1.43
C LEU A 157 -9.79 9.94 0.48
N LYS A 158 -9.39 9.81 -0.79
CA LYS A 158 -10.22 9.18 -1.84
C LYS A 158 -9.64 7.84 -2.30
N ASP A 159 -8.35 7.84 -2.68
CA ASP A 159 -7.65 6.66 -3.20
C ASP A 159 -6.69 6.14 -2.12
N TYR A 160 -7.24 5.41 -1.15
CA TYR A 160 -6.48 4.93 0.01
C TYR A 160 -6.66 3.44 0.26
N TYR A 161 -5.68 2.87 0.95
CA TYR A 161 -5.71 1.51 1.48
C TYR A 161 -5.50 1.53 2.99
N VAL A 162 -6.33 0.80 3.72
CA VAL A 162 -6.08 0.50 5.14
C VAL A 162 -5.56 -0.93 5.19
N ALA A 163 -4.33 -1.10 5.65
CA ALA A 163 -3.65 -2.38 5.64
C ALA A 163 -2.96 -2.66 6.99
N GLY A 164 -2.96 -3.92 7.38
CA GLY A 164 -2.38 -4.38 8.64
C GLY A 164 -3.09 -5.61 9.17
N LEU A 165 -2.89 -5.93 10.44
CA LEU A 165 -3.57 -7.03 11.11
C LEU A 165 -4.72 -6.48 11.98
N MET A 166 -5.91 -7.05 11.80
CA MET A 166 -7.11 -6.62 12.53
C MET A 166 -7.31 -7.36 13.87
N GLY A 167 -6.31 -8.10 14.31
CA GLY A 167 -6.29 -8.83 15.59
C GLY A 167 -7.40 -9.88 15.67
N THR A 168 -7.05 -11.12 15.46
CA THR A 168 -7.87 -12.29 15.83
C THR A 168 -6.99 -13.24 16.60
N HIS A 169 -7.26 -13.36 17.86
CA HIS A 169 -6.90 -14.52 18.67
C HIS A 169 -8.18 -15.09 19.25
#